data_df198db7ba027cda97b85a8f6d6bcde9
#
_entry.id   df198db7ba027cda97b85a8f6d6bcde9
#
_cell.length_a   1.000
_cell.length_b   1.000
_cell.length_c   1.000
_cell.angle_alpha   90.00
_cell.angle_beta   90.00
_cell.angle_gamma   90.00
#
_symmetry.space_group_name_H-M   'P 1'
#
loop_
_entity.id
_entity.type
_entity.pdbx_description
1 polymer ?
#
loop_
_entity_poly.entity_id
_entity_poly.type
_entity_poly.pdbx_seq_one_letter_code
_entity_poly.pdbx_strand_id
1 'polypeptide(L)'
;MCIRDRDWDAVFAYIGFPSFLKPVNGGGWRDVYHVHSREEFFQAYDQSRDLCMMLQKAVNFTEYFRCYVVGQEKVRIMYYDPRLPHADRYVLNPAPAPRKVLDKVERDALKLCQALGYDLNTVEFAVENGIPYAIDFMNPAPDADLHSVGKENFEWIVEAVADLAVQKAKTAKPKVPEFHWSAYLGAASQTPAKAAETKAGKPAAKATAAKPAGKKAKKAGKAIASAGAPVIQR
;
A
#
# COMPACT_ATOMS: atom_id res chain seq x y z
N MET A 1 8.19 15.74 -24.64
CA MET A 1 7.36 16.90 -24.23
C MET A 1 8.28 17.90 -23.54
N CYS A 2 8.40 19.11 -24.07
CA CYS A 2 9.35 20.07 -23.53
C CYS A 2 8.75 20.80 -22.33
N ILE A 3 9.51 20.98 -21.25
CA ILE A 3 9.07 21.70 -20.04
C ILE A 3 8.60 23.14 -20.34
N ARG A 4 9.07 23.72 -21.48
CA ARG A 4 8.72 25.07 -21.94
C ARG A 4 7.27 25.18 -22.45
N ASP A 5 6.62 24.04 -22.75
CA ASP A 5 5.27 24.02 -23.32
C ASP A 5 4.18 24.01 -22.24
N ARG A 6 4.56 24.13 -20.95
CA ARG A 6 3.63 24.16 -19.83
C ARG A 6 3.44 25.57 -19.32
N ASP A 7 2.19 25.95 -19.11
CA ASP A 7 1.84 27.16 -18.38
C ASP A 7 1.99 26.90 -16.86
N TRP A 8 3.20 27.11 -16.37
CA TRP A 8 3.51 26.92 -14.95
C TRP A 8 2.78 27.90 -14.05
N ASP A 9 2.50 29.13 -14.54
CA ASP A 9 1.75 30.12 -13.77
C ASP A 9 0.32 29.64 -13.52
N ALA A 10 -0.34 29.08 -14.52
CA ALA A 10 -1.66 28.49 -14.38
C ALA A 10 -1.64 27.27 -13.43
N VAL A 11 -0.61 26.41 -13.52
CA VAL A 11 -0.46 25.26 -12.62
C VAL A 11 -0.33 25.71 -11.17
N PHE A 12 0.55 26.68 -10.89
CA PHE A 12 0.74 27.17 -9.51
C PHE A 12 -0.44 27.96 -8.99
N ALA A 13 -1.14 28.71 -9.85
CA ALA A 13 -2.35 29.40 -9.47
C ALA A 13 -3.49 28.42 -9.09
N TYR A 14 -3.56 27.26 -9.77
CA TYR A 14 -4.57 26.24 -9.49
C TYR A 14 -4.27 25.43 -8.23
N ILE A 15 -3.02 24.94 -8.07
CA ILE A 15 -2.64 24.08 -6.95
C ILE A 15 -2.34 24.91 -5.68
N GLY A 16 -1.56 25.99 -5.82
CA GLY A 16 -1.05 26.78 -4.70
C GLY A 16 0.10 26.12 -3.94
N PHE A 17 0.59 26.83 -2.92
CA PHE A 17 1.62 26.37 -2.01
C PHE A 17 1.13 26.48 -0.55
N PRO A 18 1.61 25.61 0.39
CA PRO A 18 2.53 24.50 0.15
C PRO A 18 1.87 23.37 -0.64
N SER A 19 2.71 22.57 -1.32
CA SER A 19 2.27 21.42 -2.11
C SER A 19 3.29 20.28 -2.07
N PHE A 20 2.88 19.08 -2.45
CA PHE A 20 3.75 17.92 -2.58
C PHE A 20 3.99 17.61 -4.05
N LEU A 21 5.27 17.57 -4.44
CA LEU A 21 5.71 17.00 -5.70
C LEU A 21 6.12 15.55 -5.45
N LYS A 22 5.43 14.59 -6.07
CA LYS A 22 5.64 13.16 -5.83
C LYS A 22 5.55 12.35 -7.12
N PRO A 23 6.25 11.19 -7.23
CA PRO A 23 6.12 10.32 -8.38
C PRO A 23 4.69 9.77 -8.50
N VAL A 24 4.21 9.62 -9.75
CA VAL A 24 2.95 8.94 -10.05
C VAL A 24 3.01 7.47 -9.63
N ASN A 25 4.19 6.84 -9.84
CA ASN A 25 4.46 5.47 -9.45
C ASN A 25 5.57 5.46 -8.41
N GLY A 26 5.33 4.82 -7.27
CA GLY A 26 6.34 4.72 -6.21
C GLY A 26 5.72 4.42 -4.86
N GLY A 27 6.55 4.50 -3.82
CA GLY A 27 6.12 4.29 -2.45
C GLY A 27 7.25 4.52 -1.45
N GLY A 28 6.94 4.45 -0.16
CA GLY A 28 7.93 4.59 0.90
C GLY A 28 8.53 6.00 1.01
N TRP A 29 7.81 7.03 0.59
CA TRP A 29 8.24 8.44 0.61
C TRP A 29 9.47 8.74 -0.25
N ARG A 30 9.82 7.86 -1.20
CA ARG A 30 10.95 8.08 -2.10
C ARG A 30 10.57 9.14 -3.13
N ASP A 31 11.45 10.12 -3.32
CA ASP A 31 11.29 11.23 -4.26
C ASP A 31 10.00 12.06 -4.04
N VAL A 32 9.56 12.16 -2.78
CA VAL A 32 8.45 13.02 -2.36
C VAL A 32 9.02 14.30 -1.76
N TYR A 33 8.68 15.43 -2.37
CA TYR A 33 9.19 16.75 -2.00
C TYR A 33 8.05 17.62 -1.51
N HIS A 34 8.19 18.17 -0.30
CA HIS A 34 7.28 19.20 0.23
C HIS A 34 7.82 20.56 -0.19
N VAL A 35 7.10 21.28 -1.04
CA VAL A 35 7.55 22.51 -1.68
C VAL A 35 6.66 23.69 -1.26
N HIS A 36 7.29 24.82 -0.93
CA HIS A 36 6.61 26.00 -0.39
C HIS A 36 6.65 27.19 -1.35
N SER A 37 7.46 27.10 -2.41
CA SER A 37 7.62 28.14 -3.42
C SER A 37 7.87 27.58 -4.82
N ARG A 38 7.84 28.45 -5.79
CA ARG A 38 8.19 28.10 -7.18
C ARG A 38 9.64 27.65 -7.31
N GLU A 39 10.52 28.32 -6.60
CA GLU A 39 11.96 28.01 -6.59
C GLU A 39 12.22 26.63 -6.04
N GLU A 40 11.61 26.28 -4.90
CA GLU A 40 11.69 24.94 -4.30
C GLU A 40 11.09 23.89 -5.23
N PHE A 41 9.96 24.20 -5.89
CA PHE A 41 9.37 23.33 -6.88
C PHE A 41 10.33 23.00 -8.02
N PHE A 42 10.97 23.99 -8.65
CA PHE A 42 11.87 23.74 -9.76
C PHE A 42 13.13 23.00 -9.34
N GLN A 43 13.67 23.26 -8.13
CA GLN A 43 14.76 22.48 -7.56
C GLN A 43 14.39 20.99 -7.39
N ALA A 44 13.21 20.73 -6.84
CA ALA A 44 12.70 19.37 -6.67
C ALA A 44 12.40 18.70 -8.02
N TYR A 45 11.85 19.46 -8.97
CA TYR A 45 11.55 18.97 -10.31
C TYR A 45 12.81 18.56 -11.06
N ASP A 46 13.87 19.31 -10.97
CA ASP A 46 15.18 18.98 -11.57
C ASP A 46 15.79 17.73 -10.91
N GLN A 47 15.62 17.57 -9.58
CA GLN A 47 16.06 16.37 -8.86
C GLN A 47 15.27 15.12 -9.24
N SER A 48 14.03 15.27 -9.68
CA SER A 48 13.17 14.14 -10.08
C SER A 48 13.57 13.52 -11.43
N ARG A 49 14.44 14.16 -12.20
CA ARG A 49 15.00 13.68 -13.47
C ARG A 49 13.92 13.25 -14.48
N ASP A 50 13.85 11.95 -14.78
CA ASP A 50 12.94 11.32 -15.75
C ASP A 50 11.67 10.75 -15.12
N LEU A 51 11.47 10.93 -13.81
CA LEU A 51 10.26 10.46 -13.15
C LEU A 51 9.03 11.24 -13.61
N CYS A 52 7.94 10.52 -13.84
CA CYS A 52 6.64 11.14 -14.04
C CYS A 52 6.11 11.62 -12.69
N MET A 53 6.02 12.94 -12.51
CA MET A 53 5.67 13.57 -11.25
C MET A 53 4.24 14.10 -11.26
N MET A 54 3.63 14.12 -10.07
CA MET A 54 2.34 14.77 -9.79
C MET A 54 2.56 15.88 -8.75
N LEU A 55 1.92 17.02 -8.95
CA LEU A 55 1.86 18.09 -7.95
C LEU A 55 0.51 18.05 -7.25
N GLN A 56 0.52 17.90 -5.92
CA GLN A 56 -0.65 17.78 -5.09
C GLN A 56 -0.66 18.88 -4.02
N LYS A 57 -1.78 19.60 -3.88
CA LYS A 57 -1.95 20.58 -2.81
C LYS A 57 -1.75 19.93 -1.45
N ALA A 58 -0.97 20.56 -0.58
CA ALA A 58 -0.85 20.12 0.79
C ALA A 58 -2.14 20.42 1.58
N VAL A 59 -2.53 19.48 2.44
CA VAL A 59 -3.65 19.64 3.38
C VAL A 59 -3.08 19.93 4.75
N ASN A 60 -3.49 21.03 5.37
CA ASN A 60 -3.12 21.36 6.75
C ASN A 60 -4.01 20.59 7.72
N PHE A 61 -3.64 19.34 7.99
CA PHE A 61 -4.49 18.42 8.73
C PHE A 61 -4.33 18.53 10.25
N THR A 62 -5.45 18.31 10.94
CA THR A 62 -5.54 18.11 12.39
C THR A 62 -5.55 16.63 12.75
N GLU A 63 -6.21 15.79 11.94
CA GLU A 63 -6.21 14.35 12.06
C GLU A 63 -5.78 13.71 10.73
N TYR A 64 -5.15 12.56 10.82
CA TYR A 64 -4.75 11.78 9.65
C TYR A 64 -5.03 10.30 9.90
N PHE A 65 -5.63 9.64 8.92
CA PHE A 65 -6.02 8.25 9.02
C PHE A 65 -5.44 7.44 7.87
N ARG A 66 -5.05 6.20 8.19
CA ARG A 66 -4.75 5.17 7.21
C ARG A 66 -5.77 4.04 7.36
N CYS A 67 -6.61 3.88 6.34
CA CYS A 67 -7.74 2.97 6.38
C CYS A 67 -7.44 1.70 5.60
N TYR A 68 -7.38 0.55 6.26
CA TYR A 68 -7.38 -0.74 5.60
C TYR A 68 -8.79 -1.07 5.13
N VAL A 69 -8.92 -1.41 3.85
CA VAL A 69 -10.18 -1.86 3.25
C VAL A 69 -9.98 -3.27 2.69
N VAL A 70 -10.82 -4.21 3.14
CA VAL A 70 -10.74 -5.62 2.77
C VAL A 70 -12.07 -6.07 2.18
N GLY A 71 -12.02 -6.67 0.98
CA GLY A 71 -13.18 -7.22 0.29
C GLY A 71 -14.20 -6.17 -0.15
N GLN A 72 -13.84 -4.87 -0.14
CA GLN A 72 -14.76 -3.75 -0.44
C GLN A 72 -15.93 -3.62 0.57
N GLU A 73 -15.81 -4.26 1.74
CA GLU A 73 -16.86 -4.35 2.77
C GLU A 73 -16.36 -4.00 4.16
N LYS A 74 -15.16 -4.47 4.53
CA LYS A 74 -14.60 -4.30 5.87
C LYS A 74 -13.59 -3.13 5.86
N VAL A 75 -13.69 -2.22 6.83
CA VAL A 75 -12.76 -1.10 7.01
C VAL A 75 -12.18 -1.10 8.41
N ARG A 76 -10.86 -0.96 8.52
CA ARG A 76 -10.16 -0.67 9.77
C ARG A 76 -9.52 0.71 9.66
N ILE A 77 -10.03 1.66 10.44
CA ILE A 77 -9.46 3.00 10.52
C ILE A 77 -8.33 2.99 11.55
N MET A 78 -7.12 3.34 11.12
CA MET A 78 -5.96 3.48 11.97
C MET A 78 -5.52 4.95 11.98
N TYR A 79 -5.21 5.45 13.17
CA TYR A 79 -4.63 6.78 13.30
C TYR A 79 -3.17 6.74 12.84
N TYR A 80 -2.80 7.72 12.05
CA TYR A 80 -1.49 7.78 11.42
C TYR A 80 -1.00 9.21 11.39
N ASP A 81 0.28 9.45 11.65
CA ASP A 81 0.88 10.76 11.49
C ASP A 81 2.14 10.67 10.61
N PRO A 82 2.06 11.08 9.34
CA PRO A 82 3.18 11.02 8.42
C PRO A 82 4.36 11.94 8.81
N ARG A 83 4.16 12.88 9.74
CA ARG A 83 5.21 13.80 10.23
C ARG A 83 6.15 13.13 11.22
N LEU A 84 5.71 12.03 11.84
CA LEU A 84 6.51 11.27 12.78
C LEU A 84 7.57 10.39 12.08
N PRO A 85 8.62 9.98 12.79
CA PRO A 85 9.54 8.96 12.30
C PRO A 85 8.79 7.70 11.86
N HIS A 86 9.31 6.99 10.87
CA HIS A 86 8.63 5.86 10.23
C HIS A 86 8.08 4.81 11.22
N ALA A 87 8.82 4.50 12.28
CA ALA A 87 8.43 3.53 13.30
C ALA A 87 7.26 4.00 14.19
N ASP A 88 7.02 5.31 14.29
CA ASP A 88 6.06 5.91 15.22
C ASP A 88 4.80 6.44 14.53
N ARG A 89 4.70 6.27 13.21
CA ARG A 89 3.61 6.84 12.41
C ARG A 89 2.24 6.28 12.73
N TYR A 90 2.14 5.01 13.14
CA TYR A 90 0.89 4.44 13.61
C TYR A 90 0.68 4.80 15.07
N VAL A 91 -0.31 5.64 15.33
CA VAL A 91 -0.62 6.14 16.69
C VAL A 91 -1.54 5.13 17.37
N LEU A 92 -1.00 4.36 18.32
CA LEU A 92 -1.72 3.24 18.93
C LEU A 92 -2.74 3.67 20.00
N ASN A 93 -2.53 4.81 20.66
CA ASN A 93 -3.43 5.33 21.71
C ASN A 93 -3.83 6.78 21.40
N PRO A 94 -4.54 7.04 20.30
CA PRO A 94 -4.93 8.39 19.92
C PRO A 94 -6.08 8.93 20.77
N ALA A 95 -6.17 10.26 20.86
CA ALA A 95 -7.42 10.88 21.26
C ALA A 95 -8.50 10.56 20.18
N PRO A 96 -9.73 10.23 20.59
CA PRO A 96 -10.78 9.84 19.63
C PRO A 96 -11.18 11.04 18.75
N ALA A 97 -11.19 10.84 17.43
CA ALA A 97 -11.71 11.81 16.49
C ALA A 97 -13.25 11.87 16.55
N PRO A 98 -13.87 12.99 16.11
CA PRO A 98 -15.31 13.11 16.06
C PRO A 98 -15.96 11.98 15.24
N ARG A 99 -17.02 11.36 15.79
CA ARG A 99 -17.72 10.23 15.16
C ARG A 99 -18.14 10.54 13.71
N LYS A 100 -18.64 11.76 13.47
CA LYS A 100 -19.04 12.21 12.13
C LYS A 100 -17.90 12.16 11.10
N VAL A 101 -16.67 12.44 11.53
CA VAL A 101 -15.47 12.37 10.68
C VAL A 101 -15.15 10.92 10.37
N LEU A 102 -15.15 10.05 11.40
CA LEU A 102 -14.88 8.62 11.22
C LEU A 102 -15.90 7.95 10.30
N ASP A 103 -17.19 8.23 10.47
CA ASP A 103 -18.27 7.70 9.62
C ASP A 103 -18.11 8.15 8.15
N LYS A 104 -17.61 9.38 7.94
CA LYS A 104 -17.34 9.86 6.58
C LYS A 104 -16.10 9.18 5.99
N VAL A 105 -15.04 9.05 6.75
CA VAL A 105 -13.79 8.37 6.34
C VAL A 105 -14.08 6.92 5.94
N GLU A 106 -14.82 6.18 6.77
CA GLU A 106 -15.21 4.79 6.50
C GLU A 106 -16.01 4.67 5.19
N ARG A 107 -17.03 5.48 5.04
CA ARG A 107 -17.89 5.49 3.85
C ARG A 107 -17.13 5.86 2.58
N ASP A 108 -16.25 6.86 2.65
CA ASP A 108 -15.47 7.33 1.51
C ASP A 108 -14.37 6.31 1.13
N ALA A 109 -13.75 5.63 2.12
CA ALA A 109 -12.79 4.56 1.88
C ALA A 109 -13.43 3.37 1.14
N LEU A 110 -14.62 2.93 1.58
CA LEU A 110 -15.39 1.88 0.90
C LEU A 110 -15.73 2.27 -0.53
N LYS A 111 -16.26 3.49 -0.72
CA LYS A 111 -16.64 3.99 -2.03
C LYS A 111 -15.46 4.04 -3.01
N LEU A 112 -14.30 4.49 -2.55
CA LEU A 112 -13.07 4.51 -3.35
C LEU A 112 -12.65 3.09 -3.76
N CYS A 113 -12.60 2.15 -2.82
CA CYS A 113 -12.18 0.78 -3.11
C CYS A 113 -13.17 0.04 -4.02
N GLN A 114 -14.48 0.29 -3.86
CA GLN A 114 -15.51 -0.23 -4.76
C GLN A 114 -15.38 0.33 -6.18
N ALA A 115 -15.17 1.65 -6.31
CA ALA A 115 -15.01 2.30 -7.61
C ALA A 115 -13.74 1.89 -8.34
N LEU A 116 -12.65 1.64 -7.60
CA LEU A 116 -11.35 1.23 -8.14
C LEU A 116 -11.22 -0.29 -8.32
N GLY A 117 -12.13 -1.08 -7.73
CA GLY A 117 -12.13 -2.54 -7.83
C GLY A 117 -11.07 -3.23 -6.97
N TYR A 118 -10.59 -2.60 -5.89
CA TYR A 118 -9.60 -3.19 -5.00
C TYR A 118 -10.24 -4.13 -3.99
N ASP A 119 -9.78 -5.37 -3.95
CA ASP A 119 -10.12 -6.33 -2.89
C ASP A 119 -9.33 -6.11 -1.60
N LEU A 120 -8.12 -5.57 -1.71
CA LEU A 120 -7.26 -5.15 -0.60
C LEU A 120 -6.63 -3.83 -0.96
N ASN A 121 -6.75 -2.84 -0.08
CA ASN A 121 -6.18 -1.51 -0.29
C ASN A 121 -6.01 -0.77 1.02
N THR A 122 -5.11 0.23 1.05
CA THR A 122 -5.19 1.29 2.06
C THR A 122 -5.52 2.63 1.41
N VAL A 123 -6.33 3.40 2.12
CA VAL A 123 -6.68 4.78 1.77
C VAL A 123 -6.22 5.69 2.89
N GLU A 124 -5.43 6.70 2.54
CA GLU A 124 -4.97 7.72 3.48
C GLU A 124 -5.83 8.98 3.39
N PHE A 125 -6.32 9.43 4.55
CA PHE A 125 -7.12 10.65 4.67
C PHE A 125 -6.44 11.66 5.58
N ALA A 126 -6.25 12.88 5.06
CA ALA A 126 -5.92 14.05 5.85
C ALA A 126 -7.19 14.85 6.13
N VAL A 127 -7.42 15.24 7.38
CA VAL A 127 -8.63 15.97 7.79
C VAL A 127 -8.29 17.43 8.08
N GLU A 128 -8.89 18.32 7.33
CA GLU A 128 -8.79 19.77 7.56
C GLU A 128 -10.18 20.34 7.77
N ASN A 129 -10.38 21.08 8.87
CA ASN A 129 -11.66 21.67 9.23
C ASN A 129 -12.82 20.65 9.28
N GLY A 130 -12.55 19.44 9.75
CA GLY A 130 -13.52 18.34 9.83
C GLY A 130 -13.90 17.72 8.48
N ILE A 131 -13.20 18.07 7.39
CA ILE A 131 -13.41 17.52 6.06
C ILE A 131 -12.23 16.57 5.74
N PRO A 132 -12.48 15.26 5.55
CA PRO A 132 -11.46 14.32 5.12
C PRO A 132 -11.20 14.44 3.61
N TYR A 133 -9.92 14.53 3.25
CA TYR A 133 -9.40 14.52 1.89
C TYR A 133 -8.60 13.24 1.67
N ALA A 134 -8.92 12.48 0.64
CA ALA A 134 -8.13 11.30 0.27
C ALA A 134 -6.80 11.75 -0.37
N ILE A 135 -5.69 11.42 0.29
CA ILE A 135 -4.34 11.86 -0.10
C ILE A 135 -3.62 10.79 -0.93
N ASP A 136 -3.73 9.53 -0.49
CA ASP A 136 -3.21 8.35 -1.18
C ASP A 136 -4.22 7.22 -1.04
N PHE A 137 -4.62 6.61 -2.17
CA PHE A 137 -5.72 5.65 -2.16
C PHE A 137 -5.54 4.50 -3.16
N MET A 138 -4.32 4.28 -3.65
CA MET A 138 -3.98 3.19 -4.57
C MET A 138 -2.79 2.38 -4.05
N ASN A 139 -2.95 1.76 -2.88
CA ASN A 139 -1.93 0.94 -2.25
C ASN A 139 -2.44 -0.49 -1.99
N PRO A 140 -2.38 -1.39 -2.99
CA PRO A 140 -2.90 -2.76 -2.87
C PRO A 140 -1.98 -3.72 -2.10
N ALA A 141 -0.79 -3.28 -1.71
CA ALA A 141 0.16 -4.04 -0.91
C ALA A 141 0.64 -3.24 0.30
N PRO A 142 -0.30 -2.82 1.17
CA PRO A 142 0.02 -1.97 2.30
C PRO A 142 0.80 -2.71 3.39
N ASP A 143 1.60 -1.94 4.14
CA ASP A 143 2.27 -2.43 5.34
C ASP A 143 1.25 -2.91 6.37
N ALA A 144 1.44 -4.13 6.85
CA ALA A 144 0.65 -4.78 7.88
C ALA A 144 1.55 -5.49 8.91
N ASP A 145 2.80 -5.07 9.04
CA ASP A 145 3.73 -5.67 10.01
C ASP A 145 3.24 -5.41 11.44
N LEU A 146 3.34 -6.44 12.29
CA LEU A 146 2.92 -6.40 13.69
C LEU A 146 3.55 -5.23 14.46
N HIS A 147 4.82 -4.94 14.18
CA HIS A 147 5.56 -3.87 14.87
C HIS A 147 5.17 -2.48 14.35
N SER A 148 4.69 -2.38 13.12
CA SER A 148 4.20 -1.13 12.54
C SER A 148 2.79 -0.79 12.99
N VAL A 149 1.83 -1.68 12.70
CA VAL A 149 0.40 -1.40 12.91
C VAL A 149 -0.10 -1.71 14.32
N GLY A 150 0.70 -2.40 15.12
CA GLY A 150 0.33 -2.88 16.45
C GLY A 150 -0.56 -4.11 16.44
N LYS A 151 -0.60 -4.81 17.58
CA LYS A 151 -1.20 -6.14 17.70
C LYS A 151 -2.67 -6.18 17.27
N GLU A 152 -3.47 -5.27 17.78
CA GLU A 152 -4.92 -5.26 17.54
C GLU A 152 -5.26 -5.06 16.05
N ASN A 153 -4.56 -4.13 15.38
CA ASN A 153 -4.75 -3.89 13.96
C ASN A 153 -4.23 -5.07 13.13
N PHE A 154 -3.08 -5.64 13.50
CA PHE A 154 -2.52 -6.81 12.85
C PHE A 154 -3.47 -8.01 12.89
N GLU A 155 -4.00 -8.35 14.08
CA GLU A 155 -4.93 -9.46 14.25
C GLU A 155 -6.20 -9.26 13.40
N TRP A 156 -6.76 -8.05 13.41
CA TRP A 156 -7.92 -7.71 12.58
C TRP A 156 -7.62 -7.87 11.07
N ILE A 157 -6.45 -7.39 10.60
CA ILE A 157 -6.06 -7.50 9.20
C ILE A 157 -5.90 -8.96 8.79
N VAL A 158 -5.21 -9.76 9.61
CA VAL A 158 -5.00 -11.19 9.35
C VAL A 158 -6.34 -11.93 9.23
N GLU A 159 -7.27 -11.71 10.18
CA GLU A 159 -8.59 -12.33 10.15
C GLU A 159 -9.38 -11.91 8.91
N ALA A 160 -9.46 -10.60 8.65
CA ALA A 160 -10.23 -10.07 7.52
C ALA A 160 -9.70 -10.57 6.15
N VAL A 161 -8.37 -10.62 5.99
CA VAL A 161 -7.74 -11.10 4.74
C VAL A 161 -7.89 -12.62 4.60
N ALA A 162 -7.77 -13.38 5.70
CA ALA A 162 -8.00 -14.83 5.68
C ALA A 162 -9.44 -15.17 5.28
N ASP A 163 -10.41 -14.47 5.86
CA ASP A 163 -11.83 -14.62 5.51
C ASP A 163 -12.08 -14.33 4.03
N LEU A 164 -11.52 -13.21 3.54
CA LEU A 164 -11.62 -12.84 2.12
C LEU A 164 -11.02 -13.93 1.22
N ALA A 165 -9.83 -14.43 1.56
CA ALA A 165 -9.16 -15.48 0.77
C ALA A 165 -10.01 -16.75 0.71
N VAL A 166 -10.59 -17.19 1.83
CA VAL A 166 -11.48 -18.35 1.90
C VAL A 166 -12.75 -18.12 1.09
N GLN A 167 -13.37 -16.95 1.19
CA GLN A 167 -14.55 -16.57 0.42
C GLN A 167 -14.25 -16.59 -1.08
N LYS A 168 -13.15 -15.95 -1.51
CA LYS A 168 -12.74 -15.94 -2.91
C LYS A 168 -12.43 -17.34 -3.43
N ALA A 169 -11.77 -18.19 -2.66
CA ALA A 169 -11.48 -19.57 -3.05
C ALA A 169 -12.77 -20.39 -3.26
N LYS A 170 -13.81 -20.17 -2.45
CA LYS A 170 -15.10 -20.85 -2.58
C LYS A 170 -15.94 -20.35 -3.76
N THR A 171 -15.80 -19.08 -4.11
CA THR A 171 -16.65 -18.41 -5.11
C THR A 171 -15.96 -18.18 -6.46
N ALA A 172 -14.63 -18.36 -6.51
CA ALA A 172 -13.85 -18.12 -7.72
C ALA A 172 -14.32 -19.06 -8.85
N LYS A 173 -14.69 -18.43 -9.97
CA LYS A 173 -14.86 -19.14 -11.22
C LYS A 173 -13.53 -19.11 -12.00
N PRO A 174 -13.18 -20.19 -12.73
CA PRO A 174 -12.03 -20.14 -13.62
C PRO A 174 -12.15 -18.93 -14.57
N LYS A 175 -11.26 -17.97 -14.45
CA LYS A 175 -11.18 -16.87 -15.43
C LYS A 175 -10.47 -17.43 -16.65
N VAL A 176 -11.13 -17.42 -17.79
CA VAL A 176 -10.44 -17.57 -19.07
C VAL A 176 -9.65 -16.28 -19.27
N PRO A 177 -8.33 -16.33 -19.45
CA PRO A 177 -7.54 -15.13 -19.70
C PRO A 177 -8.10 -14.40 -20.91
N GLU A 178 -8.47 -13.12 -20.76
CA GLU A 178 -8.95 -12.29 -21.87
C GLU A 178 -7.88 -12.05 -22.95
N PHE A 179 -6.59 -12.16 -22.55
CA PHE A 179 -5.45 -11.95 -23.42
C PHE A 179 -4.67 -13.24 -23.61
N HIS A 180 -4.77 -13.81 -24.79
CA HIS A 180 -3.92 -14.92 -25.24
C HIS A 180 -2.73 -14.34 -26.03
N TRP A 181 -1.61 -14.12 -25.38
CA TRP A 181 -0.38 -13.65 -26.06
C TRP A 181 0.02 -14.54 -27.26
N SER A 182 -0.30 -15.82 -27.19
CA SER A 182 -0.10 -16.74 -28.32
C SER A 182 -0.85 -16.34 -29.58
N ALA A 183 -2.01 -15.71 -29.48
CA ALA A 183 -2.78 -15.20 -30.63
C ALA A 183 -2.06 -14.01 -31.29
N TYR A 184 -1.33 -13.20 -30.51
CA TYR A 184 -0.56 -12.08 -31.06
C TYR A 184 0.80 -12.51 -31.65
N LEU A 185 1.31 -13.66 -31.23
CA LEU A 185 2.59 -14.18 -31.71
C LEU A 185 2.43 -15.15 -32.89
N GLY A 186 1.24 -15.31 -33.46
CA GLY A 186 1.01 -16.19 -34.58
C GLY A 186 1.17 -17.69 -34.28
N ALA A 187 1.24 -18.04 -32.98
CA ALA A 187 1.27 -19.46 -32.57
C ALA A 187 -0.12 -20.06 -32.81
N ALA A 188 -0.19 -21.12 -33.62
CA ALA A 188 -1.42 -21.87 -33.85
C ALA A 188 -2.07 -22.26 -32.52
N SER A 189 -3.36 -22.03 -32.39
CA SER A 189 -4.18 -22.36 -31.24
C SER A 189 -3.91 -23.79 -30.78
N GLN A 190 -3.18 -23.96 -29.68
CA GLN A 190 -3.15 -25.25 -29.01
C GLN A 190 -4.53 -25.42 -28.36
N THR A 191 -5.28 -26.34 -28.86
CA THR A 191 -6.53 -26.82 -28.25
C THR A 191 -6.22 -27.13 -26.78
N PRO A 192 -6.96 -26.61 -25.79
CA PRO A 192 -6.69 -26.93 -24.39
C PRO A 192 -6.77 -28.44 -24.23
N ALA A 193 -5.67 -29.03 -23.77
CA ALA A 193 -5.64 -30.44 -23.44
C ALA A 193 -6.75 -30.69 -22.40
N LYS A 194 -7.66 -31.61 -22.70
CA LYS A 194 -8.67 -32.12 -21.78
C LYS A 194 -7.98 -32.37 -20.44
N ALA A 195 -8.43 -31.70 -19.37
CA ALA A 195 -8.02 -31.98 -18.02
C ALA A 195 -8.15 -33.50 -17.79
N ALA A 196 -7.01 -34.16 -17.59
CA ALA A 196 -6.96 -35.54 -17.20
C ALA A 196 -7.62 -35.66 -15.82
N GLU A 197 -8.75 -36.34 -15.75
CA GLU A 197 -9.35 -36.76 -14.49
C GLU A 197 -8.34 -37.64 -13.73
N THR A 198 -7.65 -37.08 -12.79
CA THR A 198 -6.87 -37.86 -11.82
C THR A 198 -7.85 -38.56 -10.89
N LYS A 199 -8.07 -39.85 -11.15
CA LYS A 199 -8.74 -40.74 -10.20
C LYS A 199 -8.04 -40.67 -8.85
N ALA A 200 -8.82 -40.31 -7.83
CA ALA A 200 -8.40 -40.33 -6.45
C ALA A 200 -7.86 -41.71 -6.05
N GLY A 201 -6.56 -41.79 -5.85
CA GLY A 201 -5.92 -42.95 -5.25
C GLY A 201 -6.18 -42.99 -3.75
N LYS A 202 -6.60 -44.16 -3.26
CA LYS A 202 -6.78 -44.47 -1.84
C LYS A 202 -5.55 -44.10 -0.98
N PRO A 203 -5.72 -43.65 0.26
CA PRO A 203 -4.59 -43.40 1.14
C PRO A 203 -3.92 -44.69 1.60
N ALA A 204 -2.61 -44.80 1.35
CA ALA A 204 -1.78 -45.86 1.90
C ALA A 204 -1.38 -45.54 3.34
N ALA A 205 -1.34 -46.61 4.14
CA ALA A 205 -1.17 -46.61 5.58
C ALA A 205 0.24 -46.23 6.03
N LYS A 206 0.29 -45.62 7.23
CA LYS A 206 1.31 -45.65 8.29
C LYS A 206 2.80 -45.83 7.88
N ALA A 207 3.59 -44.78 8.09
CA ALA A 207 5.01 -44.90 8.34
C ALA A 207 5.32 -44.36 9.75
N THR A 208 6.06 -45.18 10.46
CA THR A 208 6.48 -45.08 11.86
C THR A 208 7.49 -43.95 12.09
N ALA A 209 7.37 -43.32 13.26
CA ALA A 209 8.24 -42.27 13.78
C ALA A 209 9.71 -42.76 13.93
N ALA A 210 10.65 -41.98 13.40
CA ALA A 210 12.07 -42.08 13.76
C ALA A 210 12.48 -40.80 14.51
N LYS A 211 13.09 -40.97 15.70
CA LYS A 211 13.66 -39.91 16.54
C LYS A 211 14.86 -39.23 15.83
N PRO A 212 15.05 -37.93 15.94
CA PRO A 212 16.28 -37.29 15.53
C PRO A 212 17.33 -37.30 16.67
N ALA A 213 18.52 -37.73 16.30
CA ALA A 213 19.72 -37.66 17.13
C ALA A 213 20.26 -36.22 17.18
N GLY A 214 20.63 -35.76 18.37
CA GLY A 214 21.22 -34.47 18.61
C GLY A 214 22.62 -34.31 18.02
N LYS A 215 22.88 -33.19 17.42
CA LYS A 215 24.25 -32.69 17.17
C LYS A 215 24.40 -31.28 17.70
N LYS A 216 25.33 -31.13 18.64
CA LYS A 216 25.80 -29.86 19.21
C LYS A 216 26.45 -29.03 18.10
N ALA A 217 26.02 -27.76 17.96
CA ALA A 217 26.73 -26.78 17.16
C ALA A 217 27.44 -25.76 18.05
N LYS A 218 28.70 -25.53 17.76
CA LYS A 218 29.65 -24.63 18.42
C LYS A 218 29.31 -23.18 18.12
N LYS A 219 29.44 -22.33 19.15
CA LYS A 219 29.55 -20.88 19.08
C LYS A 219 30.76 -20.45 18.22
N ALA A 220 30.52 -19.54 17.27
CA ALA A 220 31.54 -18.64 16.79
C ALA A 220 30.92 -17.25 16.62
N GLY A 221 31.34 -16.35 17.48
CA GLY A 221 31.02 -14.93 17.38
C GLY A 221 31.90 -14.26 16.32
N LYS A 222 31.33 -13.32 15.60
CA LYS A 222 32.09 -12.27 14.93
C LYS A 222 31.24 -11.01 14.85
N ALA A 223 31.69 -10.01 15.57
CA ALA A 223 31.19 -8.64 15.53
C ALA A 223 31.50 -8.05 14.15
N ILE A 224 30.51 -7.37 13.56
CA ILE A 224 30.75 -6.48 12.43
C ILE A 224 30.25 -5.10 12.83
N ALA A 225 31.16 -4.15 12.72
CA ALA A 225 31.02 -2.76 13.10
C ALA A 225 29.99 -2.03 12.23
N SER A 226 29.22 -1.19 12.90
CA SER A 226 28.30 -0.22 12.30
C SER A 226 29.09 0.94 11.66
N ALA A 227 28.88 1.16 10.37
CA ALA A 227 29.23 2.42 9.74
C ALA A 227 27.97 3.29 9.67
N GLY A 228 27.98 4.40 10.40
CA GLY A 228 26.90 5.38 10.42
C GLY A 228 26.83 6.16 9.11
N ALA A 229 25.63 6.35 8.62
CA ALA A 229 25.33 7.32 7.58
C ALA A 229 24.86 8.64 8.23
N PRO A 230 25.16 9.81 7.64
CA PRO A 230 24.90 11.09 8.26
C PRO A 230 23.42 11.46 8.19
N VAL A 231 22.90 11.91 9.33
CA VAL A 231 21.61 12.57 9.48
C VAL A 231 21.72 13.97 8.87
N ILE A 232 20.94 14.28 7.86
CA ILE A 232 20.71 15.65 7.42
C ILE A 232 19.48 16.15 8.17
N GLN A 233 19.75 16.99 9.18
CA GLN A 233 18.74 17.90 9.76
C GLN A 233 18.60 19.09 8.81
N ARG A 234 17.38 19.29 8.31
CA ARG A 234 16.76 20.62 8.14
C ARG A 234 15.28 20.45 7.80
#